data_51cc44fce7020628cdb3b43492e02ad6
#
_entry.id   51cc44fce7020628cdb3b43492e02ad6
#
_cell.length_a   1.000
_cell.length_b   1.000
_cell.length_c   1.000
_cell.angle_alpha   90.00
_cell.angle_beta   90.00
_cell.angle_gamma   90.00
#
_symmetry.space_group_name_H-M   'P 1'
#
loop_
_entity.id
_entity.type
_entity.pdbx_description
1 polymer ?
#
loop_
_entity_poly.entity_id
_entity_poly.type
_entity_poly.pdbx_seq_one_letter_code
_entity_poly.pdbx_strand_id
1 'polypeptide(L)'
;MTVPDGKPVPRSSSLSDSGEEVGKRLGLEVRGYERLAYLHRNDLPEAEFLASGFSGEEVVMSEMERDLGGHMLVSAFFGDGMWWMNRPPRPILWRSDQSGSSLGEWRLRAGFIHVPLPCFSGEQYPLTQRISRSPEMRPWVLGRAYDKPIPRRILEEAGVPRGAFGEVKRAISATIHVDGPAALSPASAASLEAFAAAEGREVQFRHRSFPTWQRALLKASRKLGVESVASRVDRHKVALGVMEPSFGSLVFRWAVSVVHPRYR
;
A
#
# COMPACT_ATOMS: atom_id res chain seq x y z
N MET A 1 -7.65 -16.40 9.83
CA MET A 1 -6.98 -15.91 11.06
C MET A 1 -7.83 -14.77 11.59
N THR A 2 -8.28 -14.81 12.80
CA THR A 2 -9.07 -13.74 13.46
C THR A 2 -8.16 -13.04 14.47
N VAL A 3 -8.28 -11.73 14.57
CA VAL A 3 -7.72 -10.97 15.70
C VAL A 3 -8.39 -11.47 16.99
N PRO A 4 -7.78 -11.32 18.19
CA PRO A 4 -8.36 -11.81 19.45
C PRO A 4 -9.84 -11.47 19.68
N ASP A 5 -10.35 -10.40 19.05
CA ASP A 5 -11.74 -9.95 19.16
C ASP A 5 -12.70 -10.53 18.11
N GLY A 6 -12.32 -11.59 17.40
CA GLY A 6 -13.17 -12.22 16.37
C GLY A 6 -13.40 -11.40 15.10
N LYS A 7 -12.72 -10.26 14.94
CA LYS A 7 -12.83 -9.43 13.73
C LYS A 7 -12.07 -10.07 12.56
N PRO A 8 -12.59 -9.97 11.31
CA PRO A 8 -11.89 -10.50 10.17
C PRO A 8 -10.58 -9.74 9.96
N VAL A 9 -9.48 -10.47 9.82
CA VAL A 9 -8.19 -9.90 9.46
C VAL A 9 -8.28 -9.33 8.04
N PRO A 10 -7.79 -8.12 7.78
CA PRO A 10 -7.77 -7.55 6.43
C PRO A 10 -7.17 -8.52 5.41
N ARG A 11 -7.80 -8.65 4.25
CA ARG A 11 -7.48 -9.66 3.20
C ARG A 11 -6.04 -9.68 2.70
N SER A 12 -5.23 -8.70 3.06
CA SER A 12 -3.81 -8.59 2.66
C SER A 12 -2.83 -9.30 3.62
N SER A 13 -3.31 -9.95 4.67
CA SER A 13 -2.48 -10.54 5.72
C SER A 13 -2.25 -12.03 5.51
N SER A 14 -1.24 -12.44 4.81
CA SER A 14 -0.68 -13.76 5.02
C SER A 14 0.75 -13.63 5.57
N LEU A 15 0.97 -14.22 6.72
CA LEU A 15 2.27 -14.31 7.38
C LEU A 15 3.33 -15.07 6.55
N SER A 16 2.90 -15.73 5.46
CA SER A 16 3.76 -16.58 4.63
C SER A 16 4.62 -15.81 3.60
N ASP A 17 4.59 -14.47 3.59
CA ASP A 17 5.31 -13.64 2.62
C ASP A 17 6.28 -12.67 3.30
N SER A 18 6.83 -13.09 4.43
CA SER A 18 7.88 -12.35 5.13
C SER A 18 9.17 -12.40 4.31
N GLY A 19 9.86 -11.27 4.21
CA GLY A 19 11.18 -11.20 3.59
C GLY A 19 12.31 -11.79 4.45
N GLU A 20 12.00 -12.40 5.58
CA GLU A 20 12.98 -12.86 6.57
C GLU A 20 13.95 -13.89 6.00
N GLU A 21 13.45 -14.92 5.32
CA GLU A 21 14.29 -15.94 4.71
C GLU A 21 15.20 -15.33 3.63
N VAL A 22 14.64 -14.45 2.79
CA VAL A 22 15.41 -13.77 1.74
C VAL A 22 16.51 -12.91 2.36
N GLY A 23 16.21 -12.11 3.37
CA GLY A 23 17.17 -11.26 4.05
C GLY A 23 18.31 -12.08 4.68
N LYS A 24 17.98 -13.15 5.40
CA LYS A 24 18.98 -14.06 6.00
C LYS A 24 19.88 -14.71 4.93
N ARG A 25 19.31 -15.13 3.80
CA ARG A 25 20.09 -15.71 2.69
C ARG A 25 21.05 -14.72 2.06
N LEU A 26 20.68 -13.45 2.02
CA LEU A 26 21.54 -12.37 1.53
C LEU A 26 22.54 -11.84 2.57
N GLY A 27 22.60 -12.45 3.77
CA GLY A 27 23.49 -12.01 4.85
C GLY A 27 23.11 -10.68 5.48
N LEU A 28 21.85 -10.26 5.35
CA LEU A 28 21.36 -9.03 5.92
C LEU A 28 20.87 -9.24 7.36
N GLU A 29 21.06 -8.24 8.22
CA GLU A 29 20.36 -8.19 9.51
C GLU A 29 18.86 -8.06 9.25
N VAL A 30 18.06 -8.92 9.88
CA VAL A 30 16.61 -8.93 9.68
C VAL A 30 15.91 -8.59 10.99
N ARG A 31 15.05 -7.59 10.94
CA ARG A 31 14.15 -7.21 12.03
C ARG A 31 12.72 -7.45 11.62
N GLY A 32 11.97 -8.17 12.45
CA GLY A 32 10.54 -8.43 12.26
C GLY A 32 9.69 -7.43 13.03
N TYR A 33 8.63 -6.92 12.39
CA TYR A 33 7.63 -6.05 13.01
C TYR A 33 6.25 -6.67 12.88
N GLU A 34 5.47 -6.61 13.95
CA GLU A 34 4.08 -7.06 13.93
C GLU A 34 3.24 -6.05 13.14
N ARG A 35 2.74 -6.47 11.99
CA ARG A 35 2.05 -5.60 11.02
C ARG A 35 0.87 -4.81 11.60
N LEU A 36 0.13 -5.41 12.53
CA LEU A 36 -1.08 -4.82 13.09
C LEU A 36 -0.88 -4.30 14.53
N ALA A 37 0.36 -4.23 15.01
CA ALA A 37 0.65 -3.77 16.36
C ALA A 37 0.15 -2.33 16.60
N TYR A 38 0.12 -1.49 15.57
CA TYR A 38 -0.44 -0.14 15.66
C TYR A 38 -1.90 -0.11 16.19
N LEU A 39 -2.68 -1.19 15.98
CA LEU A 39 -4.06 -1.29 16.49
C LEU A 39 -4.13 -1.33 18.02
N HIS A 40 -3.04 -1.63 18.69
CA HIS A 40 -2.94 -1.66 20.16
C HIS A 40 -2.34 -0.38 20.74
N ARG A 41 -2.03 0.60 19.91
CA ARG A 41 -1.45 1.88 20.34
C ARG A 41 -2.54 2.88 20.73
N ASN A 42 -2.19 3.75 21.71
CA ASN A 42 -3.08 4.80 22.22
C ASN A 42 -2.65 6.22 21.79
N ASP A 43 -1.53 6.34 21.06
CA ASP A 43 -0.98 7.61 20.59
C ASP A 43 -1.49 8.03 19.21
N LEU A 44 -2.56 7.38 18.73
CA LEU A 44 -3.27 7.68 17.48
C LEU A 44 -2.36 7.67 16.25
N PRO A 45 -1.63 6.57 15.98
CA PRO A 45 -0.65 6.52 14.89
C PRO A 45 -1.29 6.72 13.51
N GLU A 46 -2.53 6.29 13.30
CA GLU A 46 -3.26 6.42 12.04
C GLU A 46 -3.41 7.90 11.62
N ALA A 47 -3.56 8.80 12.58
CA ALA A 47 -3.72 10.22 12.29
C ALA A 47 -2.53 10.78 11.51
N GLU A 48 -1.30 10.35 11.82
CA GLU A 48 -0.09 10.78 11.13
C GLU A 48 -0.16 10.49 9.62
N PHE A 49 -0.55 9.27 9.28
CA PHE A 49 -0.60 8.80 7.89
C PHE A 49 -1.84 9.28 7.14
N LEU A 50 -2.94 9.52 7.85
CA LEU A 50 -4.17 10.08 7.28
C LEU A 50 -4.06 11.59 7.06
N ALA A 51 -3.24 12.30 7.81
CA ALA A 51 -2.97 13.72 7.61
C ALA A 51 -2.09 13.98 6.37
N SER A 52 -1.24 13.04 6.00
CA SER A 52 -0.35 13.16 4.82
C SER A 52 -0.91 12.52 3.55
N GLY A 53 -2.00 11.75 3.64
CA GLY A 53 -2.64 11.10 2.49
C GLY A 53 -4.03 10.56 2.82
N PHE A 54 -4.83 10.29 1.79
CA PHE A 54 -6.22 9.86 1.98
C PHE A 54 -6.39 8.42 2.48
N SER A 55 -5.38 7.58 2.31
CA SER A 55 -5.53 6.14 2.52
C SER A 55 -5.00 5.65 3.85
N GLY A 56 -4.03 6.35 4.43
CA GLY A 56 -3.35 5.93 5.65
C GLY A 56 -2.64 4.58 5.53
N GLU A 57 -2.34 4.15 4.30
CA GLU A 57 -1.88 2.78 4.00
C GLU A 57 -0.58 2.41 4.69
N GLU A 58 0.28 3.38 4.96
CA GLU A 58 1.61 3.18 5.54
C GLU A 58 1.62 3.16 7.06
N VAL A 59 0.47 3.22 7.75
CA VAL A 59 0.40 3.20 9.23
C VAL A 59 1.11 1.98 9.84
N VAL A 60 1.17 0.87 9.12
CA VAL A 60 1.92 -0.33 9.52
C VAL A 60 3.41 -0.07 9.74
N MET A 61 3.95 1.00 9.16
CA MET A 61 5.35 1.39 9.32
C MET A 61 5.61 2.16 10.62
N SER A 62 4.55 2.58 11.32
CA SER A 62 4.69 3.29 12.61
C SER A 62 5.45 2.47 13.66
N GLU A 63 5.45 1.15 13.54
CA GLU A 63 6.19 0.25 14.44
C GLU A 63 7.71 0.32 14.23
N MET A 64 8.15 0.80 13.06
CA MET A 64 9.57 0.98 12.74
C MET A 64 10.14 2.31 13.26
N GLU A 65 9.32 3.20 13.80
CA GLU A 65 9.70 4.59 14.11
C GLU A 65 10.97 4.70 14.95
N ARG A 66 11.10 3.84 15.96
CA ARG A 66 12.26 3.84 16.86
C ARG A 66 13.56 3.41 16.19
N ASP A 67 13.46 2.59 15.15
CA ASP A 67 14.61 2.04 14.45
C ASP A 67 15.00 2.87 13.21
N LEU A 68 14.13 3.76 12.77
CA LEU A 68 14.36 4.58 11.57
C LEU A 68 15.12 5.88 11.84
N GLY A 69 15.09 6.41 13.06
CA GLY A 69 15.74 7.66 13.40
C GLY A 69 17.23 7.66 13.03
N GLY A 70 17.67 8.66 12.27
CA GLY A 70 19.04 8.78 11.77
C GLY A 70 19.41 7.85 10.63
N HIS A 71 18.46 7.08 10.07
CA HIS A 71 18.71 6.11 9.02
C HIS A 71 18.12 6.54 7.66
N MET A 72 18.49 5.81 6.63
CA MET A 72 17.90 5.89 5.30
C MET A 72 17.01 4.67 5.07
N LEU A 73 15.71 4.91 4.88
CA LEU A 73 14.75 3.89 4.49
C LEU A 73 14.74 3.75 2.97
N VAL A 74 15.29 2.67 2.46
CA VAL A 74 15.19 2.31 1.04
C VAL A 74 13.95 1.46 0.84
N SER A 75 13.03 1.89 0.01
CA SER A 75 11.80 1.14 -0.27
C SER A 75 11.67 0.77 -1.75
N ALA A 76 10.91 -0.28 -2.00
CA ALA A 76 10.56 -0.73 -3.35
C ALA A 76 9.28 -0.06 -3.88
N PHE A 77 8.88 1.08 -3.36
CA PHE A 77 7.74 1.84 -3.87
C PHE A 77 7.91 2.08 -5.37
N PHE A 78 6.85 1.90 -6.15
CA PHE A 78 6.85 1.87 -7.61
C PHE A 78 7.34 0.56 -8.25
N GLY A 79 8.13 -0.26 -7.56
CA GLY A 79 8.71 -1.49 -8.12
C GLY A 79 7.68 -2.53 -8.55
N ASP A 80 6.52 -2.57 -7.90
CA ASP A 80 5.42 -3.44 -8.30
C ASP A 80 4.91 -3.11 -9.72
N GLY A 81 4.95 -1.84 -10.10
CA GLY A 81 4.62 -1.42 -11.45
C GLY A 81 5.80 -1.53 -12.43
N MET A 82 6.99 -1.14 -11.99
CA MET A 82 8.19 -1.08 -12.81
C MET A 82 8.58 -2.45 -13.37
N TRP A 83 8.56 -3.47 -12.52
CA TRP A 83 9.06 -4.80 -12.87
C TRP A 83 7.99 -5.81 -13.26
N TRP A 84 6.71 -5.44 -13.21
CA TRP A 84 5.62 -6.34 -13.57
C TRP A 84 5.49 -6.47 -15.09
N MET A 85 5.94 -7.59 -15.65
CA MET A 85 6.03 -7.81 -17.09
C MET A 85 4.67 -7.83 -17.82
N ASN A 86 3.59 -8.14 -17.11
CA ASN A 86 2.23 -8.22 -17.69
C ASN A 86 1.51 -6.86 -17.73
N ARG A 87 2.18 -5.77 -17.37
CA ARG A 87 1.60 -4.43 -17.54
C ARG A 87 1.60 -4.01 -19.01
N PRO A 88 0.58 -3.25 -19.43
CA PRO A 88 0.55 -2.65 -20.75
C PRO A 88 1.79 -1.76 -21.00
N PRO A 89 2.31 -1.72 -22.24
CA PRO A 89 3.38 -0.82 -22.59
C PRO A 89 2.94 0.63 -22.40
N ARG A 90 3.83 1.45 -21.83
CA ARG A 90 3.64 2.90 -21.65
C ARG A 90 4.98 3.59 -21.86
N PRO A 91 4.97 4.85 -22.30
CA PRO A 91 6.22 5.60 -22.50
C PRO A 91 6.93 5.90 -21.17
N ILE A 92 6.16 6.05 -20.10
CA ILE A 92 6.65 6.30 -18.75
C ILE A 92 5.75 5.57 -17.74
N LEU A 93 6.34 5.08 -16.67
CA LEU A 93 5.55 4.60 -15.54
C LEU A 93 5.10 5.77 -14.68
N TRP A 94 3.80 5.89 -14.55
CA TRP A 94 3.17 6.90 -13.73
C TRP A 94 2.14 6.27 -12.79
N ARG A 95 2.05 6.80 -11.57
CA ARG A 95 1.05 6.40 -10.57
C ARG A 95 0.34 7.65 -10.05
N SER A 96 -0.95 7.52 -9.85
CA SER A 96 -1.78 8.57 -9.26
C SER A 96 -2.00 8.37 -7.76
N ASP A 97 -1.69 7.18 -7.23
CA ASP A 97 -1.74 6.94 -5.78
C ASP A 97 -0.48 7.52 -5.11
N GLN A 98 -0.62 7.90 -3.87
CA GLN A 98 0.46 8.47 -3.06
C GLN A 98 0.99 7.47 -2.03
N SER A 99 0.50 6.22 -2.07
CA SER A 99 0.92 5.22 -1.10
C SER A 99 2.43 4.99 -1.17
N GLY A 100 3.10 5.03 -0.03
CA GLY A 100 4.53 4.82 0.11
C GLY A 100 5.42 5.83 -0.59
N SER A 101 4.88 6.90 -1.20
CA SER A 101 5.70 7.85 -1.97
C SER A 101 6.48 8.83 -1.10
N SER A 102 5.93 9.25 0.01
CA SER A 102 6.55 10.29 0.83
C SER A 102 6.66 9.93 2.30
N LEU A 103 5.77 9.09 2.81
CA LEU A 103 5.56 8.86 4.24
C LEU A 103 5.25 10.17 5.01
N GLY A 104 4.92 11.21 4.25
CA GLY A 104 4.49 12.50 4.74
C GLY A 104 5.49 13.17 5.67
N GLU A 105 4.96 13.91 6.61
CA GLU A 105 5.69 14.59 7.65
C GLU A 105 6.26 13.62 8.69
N TRP A 106 5.71 12.42 8.79
CA TRP A 106 6.17 11.40 9.72
C TRP A 106 7.69 11.15 9.62
N ARG A 107 8.24 11.08 8.41
CA ARG A 107 9.68 10.94 8.19
C ARG A 107 10.49 12.09 8.79
N LEU A 108 9.94 13.31 8.79
CA LEU A 108 10.59 14.49 9.38
C LEU A 108 10.59 14.40 10.90
N ARG A 109 9.47 13.98 11.48
CA ARG A 109 9.33 13.80 12.93
C ARG A 109 10.15 12.61 13.42
N ALA A 110 10.12 11.49 12.72
CA ALA A 110 10.90 10.30 13.07
C ALA A 110 12.39 10.44 12.72
N GLY A 111 12.77 11.43 11.91
CA GLY A 111 14.17 11.78 11.64
C GLY A 111 14.86 10.82 10.67
N PHE A 112 14.21 10.40 9.58
CA PHE A 112 14.81 9.54 8.57
C PHE A 112 14.66 10.07 7.15
N ILE A 113 15.48 9.55 6.22
CA ILE A 113 15.39 9.84 4.79
C ILE A 113 14.70 8.67 4.09
N HIS A 114 13.65 8.94 3.31
CA HIS A 114 13.00 7.93 2.48
C HIS A 114 13.51 7.98 1.03
N VAL A 115 13.97 6.83 0.53
CA VAL A 115 14.50 6.68 -0.83
C VAL A 115 13.70 5.58 -1.55
N PRO A 116 12.65 5.95 -2.29
CA PRO A 116 11.87 5.00 -3.12
C PRO A 116 12.62 4.74 -4.44
N LEU A 117 13.63 3.87 -4.42
CA LEU A 117 14.55 3.65 -5.54
C LEU A 117 13.86 3.43 -6.90
N PRO A 118 12.83 2.58 -7.05
CA PRO A 118 12.20 2.37 -8.35
C PRO A 118 11.48 3.61 -8.90
N CYS A 119 11.12 4.56 -8.05
CA CYS A 119 10.45 5.79 -8.46
C CYS A 119 11.35 6.66 -9.34
N PHE A 120 12.64 6.70 -9.05
CA PHE A 120 13.62 7.46 -9.84
C PHE A 120 13.85 6.91 -11.25
N SER A 121 13.40 5.68 -11.51
CA SER A 121 13.58 5.00 -12.78
C SER A 121 12.30 4.97 -13.63
N GLY A 122 11.29 5.77 -13.31
CA GLY A 122 9.99 5.77 -14.00
C GLY A 122 10.08 5.95 -15.50
N GLU A 123 11.01 6.78 -15.98
CA GLU A 123 11.28 7.01 -17.41
C GLU A 123 11.91 5.80 -18.10
N GLN A 124 12.60 4.95 -17.34
CA GLN A 124 13.21 3.71 -17.85
C GLN A 124 12.21 2.54 -17.95
N TYR A 125 10.93 2.79 -17.70
CA TYR A 125 9.90 1.76 -17.76
C TYR A 125 9.86 1.01 -19.12
N PRO A 126 9.93 1.66 -20.29
CA PRO A 126 9.95 0.94 -21.57
C PRO A 126 11.14 -0.01 -21.71
N LEU A 127 12.31 0.41 -21.24
CA LEU A 127 13.52 -0.43 -21.24
C LEU A 127 13.37 -1.62 -20.31
N THR A 128 12.90 -1.39 -19.08
CA THR A 128 12.63 -2.43 -18.08
C THR A 128 11.64 -3.46 -18.61
N GLN A 129 10.58 -3.03 -19.29
CA GLN A 129 9.59 -3.92 -19.91
C GLN A 129 10.17 -4.73 -21.06
N ARG A 130 11.05 -4.14 -21.86
CA ARG A 130 11.76 -4.81 -22.95
C ARG A 130 12.67 -5.90 -22.42
N ILE A 131 13.46 -5.59 -21.38
CA ILE A 131 14.32 -6.57 -20.68
C ILE A 131 13.47 -7.70 -20.11
N SER A 132 12.42 -7.39 -19.35
CA SER A 132 11.54 -8.39 -18.72
C SER A 132 10.95 -9.40 -19.71
N ARG A 133 10.72 -8.98 -20.97
CA ARG A 133 10.15 -9.82 -22.04
C ARG A 133 11.18 -10.43 -22.98
N SER A 134 12.47 -10.18 -22.76
CA SER A 134 13.52 -10.71 -23.62
C SER A 134 13.62 -12.24 -23.51
N PRO A 135 14.11 -12.93 -24.55
CA PRO A 135 14.33 -14.38 -24.49
C PRO A 135 15.26 -14.79 -23.36
N GLU A 136 16.23 -13.95 -23.01
CA GLU A 136 17.18 -14.17 -21.92
C GLU A 136 16.48 -14.31 -20.57
N MET A 137 15.35 -13.61 -20.34
CA MET A 137 14.63 -13.62 -19.08
C MET A 137 13.64 -14.80 -18.91
N ARG A 138 13.45 -15.62 -19.96
CA ARG A 138 12.53 -16.78 -19.92
C ARG A 138 12.71 -17.72 -18.74
N PRO A 139 13.92 -18.07 -18.29
CA PRO A 139 14.12 -18.95 -17.13
C PRO A 139 13.47 -18.44 -15.84
N TRP A 140 13.30 -17.14 -15.71
CA TRP A 140 12.76 -16.47 -14.52
C TRP A 140 11.29 -16.06 -14.65
N VAL A 141 10.66 -16.37 -15.78
CA VAL A 141 9.23 -16.14 -16.01
C VAL A 141 8.43 -17.29 -15.43
N LEU A 142 7.39 -16.98 -14.64
CA LEU A 142 6.48 -17.97 -14.04
C LEU A 142 5.23 -18.23 -14.89
N GLY A 143 4.91 -17.36 -15.84
CA GLY A 143 3.68 -17.41 -16.62
C GLY A 143 2.42 -17.10 -15.81
N ARG A 144 2.54 -16.43 -14.68
CA ARG A 144 1.42 -16.06 -13.79
C ARG A 144 1.05 -14.59 -13.92
N ALA A 145 -0.11 -14.23 -13.38
CA ALA A 145 -0.59 -12.84 -13.40
C ALA A 145 0.38 -11.85 -12.69
N TYR A 146 1.09 -12.31 -11.67
CA TYR A 146 2.08 -11.53 -10.94
C TYR A 146 3.48 -12.04 -11.25
N ASP A 147 4.08 -11.51 -12.31
CA ASP A 147 5.37 -11.99 -12.81
C ASP A 147 6.38 -10.84 -12.90
N LYS A 148 7.54 -11.04 -12.26
CA LYS A 148 8.61 -10.05 -12.13
C LYS A 148 9.97 -10.72 -12.38
N PRO A 149 10.31 -11.05 -13.62
CA PRO A 149 11.52 -11.83 -13.93
C PRO A 149 12.82 -11.14 -13.53
N ILE A 150 12.95 -9.82 -13.63
CA ILE A 150 14.18 -9.11 -13.27
C ILE A 150 14.53 -9.27 -11.79
N PRO A 151 13.67 -8.86 -10.81
CA PRO A 151 14.02 -9.10 -9.40
C PRO A 151 14.20 -10.56 -9.07
N ARG A 152 13.45 -11.47 -9.70
CA ARG A 152 13.61 -12.92 -9.53
C ARG A 152 15.00 -13.38 -9.93
N ARG A 153 15.47 -12.99 -11.12
CA ARG A 153 16.82 -13.30 -11.60
C ARG A 153 17.87 -12.83 -10.59
N ILE A 154 17.82 -11.59 -10.19
CA ILE A 154 18.78 -11.01 -9.24
C ILE A 154 18.84 -11.82 -7.94
N LEU A 155 17.69 -12.19 -7.39
CA LEU A 155 17.62 -12.94 -6.15
C LEU A 155 18.09 -14.39 -6.32
N GLU A 156 17.70 -15.08 -7.40
CA GLU A 156 18.13 -16.46 -7.66
C GLU A 156 19.64 -16.54 -7.95
N GLU A 157 20.20 -15.60 -8.72
CA GLU A 157 21.62 -15.49 -8.96
C GLU A 157 22.43 -15.16 -7.69
N ALA A 158 21.79 -14.49 -6.72
CA ALA A 158 22.35 -14.26 -5.38
C ALA A 158 22.14 -15.44 -4.41
N GLY A 159 21.65 -16.60 -4.89
CA GLY A 159 21.48 -17.81 -4.10
C GLY A 159 20.18 -17.92 -3.32
N VAL A 160 19.21 -17.06 -3.57
CA VAL A 160 17.88 -17.16 -2.97
C VAL A 160 17.05 -18.21 -3.72
N PRO A 161 16.53 -19.26 -3.06
CA PRO A 161 15.70 -20.26 -3.73
C PRO A 161 14.43 -19.66 -4.34
N ARG A 162 14.03 -20.16 -5.50
CA ARG A 162 12.85 -19.69 -6.24
C ARG A 162 11.56 -19.63 -5.41
N GLY A 163 11.34 -20.56 -4.51
CA GLY A 163 10.17 -20.61 -3.64
C GLY A 163 10.22 -19.71 -2.42
N ALA A 164 11.34 -19.02 -2.16
CA ALA A 164 11.50 -18.18 -0.97
C ALA A 164 10.88 -16.79 -1.10
N PHE A 165 10.44 -16.39 -2.28
CA PHE A 165 9.81 -15.09 -2.50
C PHE A 165 8.46 -15.18 -3.23
N GLY A 166 7.62 -14.17 -3.02
CA GLY A 166 6.22 -14.20 -3.38
C GLY A 166 5.94 -14.32 -4.87
N GLU A 167 4.97 -15.16 -5.21
CA GLU A 167 4.48 -15.39 -6.57
C GLU A 167 3.11 -14.75 -6.82
N VAL A 168 2.53 -14.11 -5.80
CA VAL A 168 1.25 -13.43 -5.87
C VAL A 168 1.35 -12.00 -5.32
N LYS A 169 0.53 -11.10 -5.84
CA LYS A 169 0.49 -9.72 -5.34
C LYS A 169 -0.05 -9.71 -3.90
N ARG A 170 0.77 -9.24 -2.99
CA ARG A 170 0.41 -8.97 -1.59
C ARG A 170 0.88 -7.58 -1.20
N ALA A 171 0.12 -6.91 -0.38
CA ALA A 171 0.47 -5.62 0.17
C ALA A 171 0.56 -5.73 1.69
N ILE A 172 1.56 -5.10 2.28
CA ILE A 172 1.68 -4.97 3.74
C ILE A 172 0.83 -3.81 4.27
N SER A 173 0.46 -2.87 3.41
CA SER A 173 -0.31 -1.68 3.77
C SER A 173 -1.63 -2.01 4.45
N ALA A 174 -2.07 -1.16 5.36
CA ALA A 174 -3.43 -1.14 5.88
C ALA A 174 -4.33 -0.36 4.90
N THR A 175 -5.58 -0.77 4.79
CA THR A 175 -6.53 -0.09 3.87
C THR A 175 -7.64 0.57 4.68
N ILE A 176 -7.28 1.59 5.47
CA ILE A 176 -8.21 2.27 6.39
C ILE A 176 -9.48 2.73 5.67
N HIS A 177 -9.34 3.25 4.46
CA HIS A 177 -10.47 3.69 3.63
C HIS A 177 -11.37 2.54 3.11
N VAL A 178 -10.86 1.30 3.10
CA VAL A 178 -11.60 0.10 2.66
C VAL A 178 -12.12 -0.69 3.86
N ASP A 179 -11.27 -0.88 4.86
CA ASP A 179 -11.56 -1.71 6.03
C ASP A 179 -12.32 -0.92 7.11
N GLY A 180 -12.36 0.40 6.97
CA GLY A 180 -13.11 1.29 7.85
C GLY A 180 -12.63 1.25 9.30
N PRO A 181 -13.57 1.26 10.29
CA PRO A 181 -13.21 1.28 11.71
C PRO A 181 -12.35 0.10 12.16
N ALA A 182 -12.45 -1.04 11.46
CA ALA A 182 -11.66 -2.23 11.81
C ALA A 182 -10.15 -2.05 11.57
N ALA A 183 -9.78 -1.03 10.78
CA ALA A 183 -8.39 -0.67 10.53
C ALA A 183 -7.90 0.50 11.40
N LEU A 184 -8.72 0.98 12.34
CA LEU A 184 -8.32 1.98 13.34
C LEU A 184 -8.12 1.31 14.70
N SER A 185 -7.12 1.78 15.44
CA SER A 185 -6.99 1.46 16.85
C SER A 185 -8.23 1.93 17.63
N PRO A 186 -8.60 1.30 18.74
CA PRO A 186 -9.73 1.74 19.56
C PRO A 186 -9.60 3.21 20.00
N ALA A 187 -8.39 3.66 20.30
CA ALA A 187 -8.11 5.04 20.67
C ALA A 187 -8.36 6.01 19.49
N SER A 188 -7.90 5.66 18.29
CA SER A 188 -8.15 6.48 17.09
C SER A 188 -9.62 6.51 16.71
N ALA A 189 -10.32 5.39 16.80
CA ALA A 189 -11.77 5.33 16.54
C ALA A 189 -12.55 6.24 17.50
N ALA A 190 -12.29 6.12 18.81
CA ALA A 190 -12.94 6.94 19.81
C ALA A 190 -12.63 8.45 19.64
N SER A 191 -11.37 8.78 19.32
CA SER A 191 -10.95 10.16 19.06
C SER A 191 -11.65 10.75 17.82
N LEU A 192 -11.76 9.95 16.74
CA LEU A 192 -12.49 10.37 15.51
C LEU A 192 -13.98 10.57 15.78
N GLU A 193 -14.59 9.70 16.55
CA GLU A 193 -16.01 9.83 16.94
C GLU A 193 -16.26 11.10 17.77
N ALA A 194 -15.40 11.38 18.74
CA ALA A 194 -15.47 12.60 19.55
C ALA A 194 -15.28 13.86 18.68
N PHE A 195 -14.35 13.85 17.75
CA PHE A 195 -14.15 14.95 16.79
C PHE A 195 -15.38 15.14 15.90
N ALA A 196 -15.95 14.07 15.38
CA ALA A 196 -17.15 14.14 14.55
C ALA A 196 -18.35 14.72 15.31
N ALA A 197 -18.56 14.26 16.55
CA ALA A 197 -19.62 14.76 17.41
C ALA A 197 -19.48 16.27 17.71
N ALA A 198 -18.26 16.75 17.96
CA ALA A 198 -17.96 18.16 18.16
C ALA A 198 -18.28 19.01 16.92
N GLU A 199 -18.23 18.44 15.72
CA GLU A 199 -18.62 19.07 14.47
C GLU A 199 -20.10 18.87 14.10
N GLY A 200 -20.90 18.27 14.96
CA GLY A 200 -22.30 17.95 14.68
C GLY A 200 -22.47 16.89 13.58
N ARG A 201 -21.51 15.99 13.41
CA ARG A 201 -21.50 14.94 12.38
C ARG A 201 -21.43 13.56 13.02
N GLU A 202 -21.92 12.58 12.29
CA GLU A 202 -21.71 11.17 12.61
C GLU A 202 -20.61 10.58 11.72
N VAL A 203 -19.80 9.68 12.30
CA VAL A 203 -18.82 8.90 11.53
C VAL A 203 -19.58 7.79 10.79
N GLN A 204 -19.82 7.99 9.52
CA GLN A 204 -20.49 6.99 8.68
C GLN A 204 -19.47 6.31 7.77
N PHE A 205 -19.09 5.08 8.12
CA PHE A 205 -18.34 4.20 7.24
C PHE A 205 -19.31 3.50 6.27
N ARG A 206 -19.80 4.20 5.28
CA ARG A 206 -20.62 3.57 4.24
C ARG A 206 -19.74 2.93 3.20
N HIS A 207 -19.63 1.61 3.24
CA HIS A 207 -19.17 0.83 2.12
C HIS A 207 -20.18 0.95 0.98
N ARG A 208 -19.97 1.84 0.04
CA ARG A 208 -20.72 1.83 -1.21
C ARG A 208 -20.22 0.63 -2.02
N SER A 209 -20.88 -0.51 -1.86
CA SER A 209 -20.70 -1.63 -2.78
C SER A 209 -21.08 -1.15 -4.18
N PHE A 210 -20.18 -1.32 -5.16
CA PHE A 210 -20.54 -1.06 -6.56
C PHE A 210 -21.80 -1.82 -6.91
N PRO A 211 -22.77 -1.20 -7.60
CA PRO A 211 -23.89 -1.91 -8.18
C PRO A 211 -23.39 -3.13 -8.96
N THR A 212 -24.09 -4.24 -8.85
CA THR A 212 -23.70 -5.51 -9.50
C THR A 212 -23.44 -5.37 -11.00
N TRP A 213 -24.18 -4.49 -11.67
CA TRP A 213 -24.00 -4.21 -13.09
C TRP A 213 -22.67 -3.51 -13.42
N GLN A 214 -22.17 -2.62 -12.54
CA GLN A 214 -20.85 -1.98 -12.74
C GLN A 214 -19.71 -2.97 -12.52
N ARG A 215 -19.86 -3.91 -11.58
CA ARG A 215 -18.90 -5.01 -11.41
C ARG A 215 -18.88 -5.93 -12.63
N ALA A 216 -20.06 -6.22 -13.18
CA ALA A 216 -20.20 -7.03 -14.40
C ALA A 216 -19.59 -6.32 -15.61
N LEU A 217 -19.83 -5.02 -15.77
CA LEU A 217 -19.25 -4.19 -16.83
C LEU A 217 -17.73 -4.11 -16.76
N LEU A 218 -17.16 -3.94 -15.57
CA LEU A 218 -15.72 -3.95 -15.35
C LEU A 218 -15.10 -5.32 -15.67
N LYS A 219 -15.77 -6.39 -15.29
CA LYS A 219 -15.33 -7.76 -15.58
C LYS A 219 -15.38 -8.05 -17.09
N ALA A 220 -16.44 -7.61 -17.76
CA ALA A 220 -16.62 -7.76 -19.20
C ALA A 220 -15.60 -6.90 -19.98
N SER A 221 -15.41 -5.62 -19.64
CA SER A 221 -14.46 -4.74 -20.32
C SER A 221 -13.00 -5.23 -20.19
N ARG A 222 -12.63 -5.77 -19.03
CA ARG A 222 -11.31 -6.40 -18.84
C ARG A 222 -11.14 -7.68 -19.66
N LYS A 223 -12.21 -8.49 -19.77
CA LYS A 223 -12.20 -9.74 -20.56
C LYS A 223 -12.14 -9.46 -22.07
N LEU A 224 -12.73 -8.36 -22.52
CA LEU A 224 -12.77 -7.93 -23.92
C LEU A 224 -11.59 -7.00 -24.31
N GLY A 225 -10.66 -6.71 -23.41
CA GLY A 225 -9.51 -5.85 -23.69
C GLY A 225 -9.85 -4.38 -23.98
N VAL A 226 -11.08 -3.94 -23.66
CA VAL A 226 -11.53 -2.56 -23.92
C VAL A 226 -11.08 -1.64 -22.77
N GLU A 227 -9.79 -1.28 -22.77
CA GLU A 227 -9.16 -0.46 -21.74
C GLU A 227 -9.80 0.93 -21.58
N SER A 228 -10.35 1.52 -22.64
CA SER A 228 -10.99 2.84 -22.57
C SER A 228 -12.24 2.84 -21.68
N VAL A 229 -12.99 1.75 -21.65
CA VAL A 229 -14.17 1.59 -20.77
C VAL A 229 -13.72 1.29 -19.34
N ALA A 230 -12.73 0.40 -19.18
CA ALA A 230 -12.17 0.09 -17.88
C ALA A 230 -11.55 1.34 -17.22
N SER A 231 -10.81 2.18 -17.97
CA SER A 231 -10.20 3.41 -17.45
C SER A 231 -11.22 4.52 -17.16
N ARG A 232 -12.34 4.59 -17.89
CA ARG A 232 -13.45 5.50 -17.56
C ARG A 232 -14.20 5.07 -16.32
N VAL A 233 -14.44 3.77 -16.17
CA VAL A 233 -15.07 3.23 -14.96
C VAL A 233 -14.13 3.36 -13.75
N ASP A 234 -12.82 3.17 -13.91
CA ASP A 234 -11.85 3.40 -12.84
C ASP A 234 -11.71 4.89 -12.48
N ARG A 235 -11.80 5.81 -13.43
CA ARG A 235 -11.92 7.26 -13.14
C ARG A 235 -13.23 7.62 -12.47
N HIS A 236 -14.33 6.97 -12.83
CA HIS A 236 -15.60 7.11 -12.14
C HIS A 236 -15.58 6.53 -10.73
N LYS A 237 -14.74 5.52 -10.45
CA LYS A 237 -14.49 5.04 -9.07
C LYS A 237 -13.92 6.13 -8.19
N VAL A 238 -12.97 6.90 -8.70
CA VAL A 238 -12.39 8.04 -7.99
C VAL A 238 -13.38 9.20 -7.90
N ALA A 239 -14.19 9.43 -8.95
CA ALA A 239 -15.16 10.49 -9.00
C ALA A 239 -16.49 10.19 -8.25
N LEU A 240 -16.91 8.92 -8.19
CA LEU A 240 -18.12 8.49 -7.44
C LEU A 240 -17.81 8.11 -5.98
N GLY A 241 -16.56 8.35 -5.55
CA GLY A 241 -16.15 8.18 -4.17
C GLY A 241 -16.43 6.78 -3.64
N VAL A 242 -15.43 5.92 -3.61
CA VAL A 242 -15.42 4.78 -2.69
C VAL A 242 -15.52 5.27 -1.23
N MET A 243 -15.22 6.54 -1.02
CA MET A 243 -15.52 7.31 0.20
C MET A 243 -16.49 8.43 -0.16
N GLU A 244 -17.53 8.64 0.63
CA GLU A 244 -18.25 9.92 0.56
C GLU A 244 -17.23 11.04 0.75
N PRO A 245 -17.24 12.09 -0.08
CA PRO A 245 -16.34 13.23 0.10
C PRO A 245 -16.39 13.80 1.51
N SER A 246 -17.54 13.67 2.18
CA SER A 246 -17.77 14.03 3.58
C SER A 246 -16.93 13.20 4.56
N PHE A 247 -16.78 11.90 4.34
CA PHE A 247 -15.98 11.03 5.22
C PHE A 247 -14.47 11.31 5.06
N GLY A 248 -13.98 11.36 3.85
CA GLY A 248 -12.55 11.65 3.59
C GLY A 248 -12.16 13.02 4.13
N SER A 249 -13.00 14.04 4.00
CA SER A 249 -12.72 15.35 4.56
C SER A 249 -12.77 15.36 6.10
N LEU A 250 -13.69 14.62 6.72
CA LEU A 250 -13.80 14.51 8.18
C LEU A 250 -12.56 13.81 8.77
N VAL A 251 -12.20 12.66 8.22
CA VAL A 251 -11.04 11.89 8.66
C VAL A 251 -9.74 12.67 8.49
N PHE A 252 -9.57 13.36 7.37
CA PHE A 252 -8.41 14.22 7.13
C PHE A 252 -8.33 15.37 8.15
N ARG A 253 -9.44 16.07 8.39
CA ARG A 253 -9.50 17.19 9.35
C ARG A 253 -9.23 16.73 10.78
N TRP A 254 -9.80 15.59 11.18
CA TRP A 254 -9.48 14.95 12.44
C TRP A 254 -7.99 14.64 12.52
N ALA A 255 -7.44 13.97 11.52
CA ALA A 255 -6.03 13.60 11.47
C ALA A 255 -5.12 14.83 11.61
N VAL A 256 -5.41 15.90 10.85
CA VAL A 256 -4.67 17.18 10.96
C VAL A 256 -4.78 17.76 12.35
N SER A 257 -5.96 17.75 12.98
CA SER A 257 -6.14 18.30 14.34
C SER A 257 -5.33 17.53 15.39
N VAL A 258 -5.19 16.22 15.23
CA VAL A 258 -4.38 15.36 16.11
C VAL A 258 -2.88 15.59 15.90
N VAL A 259 -2.47 15.73 14.63
CA VAL A 259 -1.05 15.78 14.27
C VAL A 259 -0.44 17.17 14.44
N HIS A 260 -1.23 18.24 14.18
CA HIS A 260 -0.74 19.61 14.24
C HIS A 260 0.07 19.97 15.53
N PRO A 261 -0.33 19.58 16.74
CA PRO A 261 0.48 19.86 17.94
C PRO A 261 1.83 19.14 17.99
N ARG A 262 2.01 18.06 17.22
CA ARG A 262 3.23 17.25 17.20
C ARG A 262 4.39 17.93 16.45
N TYR A 263 4.08 18.97 15.66
CA TYR A 263 5.01 19.68 14.77
C TYR A 263 5.23 21.15 15.16
N ARG A 264 4.87 21.51 16.40
CA ARG A 264 5.10 22.84 16.98
C ARG A 264 6.39 22.95 17.73
#